data_7d2e0f24aeece09943bbd0116f9fb9bc
#
_entry.id   7d2e0f24aeece09943bbd0116f9fb9bc
#
_cell.length_a   1.000
_cell.length_b   1.000
_cell.length_c   1.000
_cell.angle_alpha   90.00
_cell.angle_beta   90.00
_cell.angle_gamma   90.00
#
_symmetry.space_group_name_H-M   'P 1'
#
loop_
_entity.id
_entity.type
_entity.pdbx_description
1 polymer ?
#
loop_
_entity_poly.entity_id
_entity_poly.type
_entity_poly.pdbx_seq_one_letter_code
_entity_poly.pdbx_strand_id
1 'polypeptide(L)'
;AGTPSTVSADALPTAQINGIVWDQVVVGDIVYAVGKFSAVRPAGSPAGQNESPRSNAMAYNINTGEILNWAPTTNGTINAIAASADGQTLYLGGEFTTLNNQTAWRVGAVRASDGQRAPLGAAANGSVKALSVSPDGQTLYIGGAFTQINSSARQRVAALNLGSQQLTNFAPKIDNYYVRSIVEAVDGSAVAIGGAFESVGGSDKPGHGIAIFEKDGSLRKNNASSVVRGAGAEASVMSVKADEHGLYAASYSRLGTFEGVMRLNWVTGDIDYMADCHGDSYDVLPAGDVVYAASHSHDC
;
A
#
# COMPACT_ATOMS: atom_id res chain seq x y z
N ALA A 1 -14.96 -28.57 -11.84
CA ALA A 1 -14.53 -27.31 -11.25
C ALA A 1 -15.79 -26.53 -10.89
N GLY A 2 -15.95 -26.15 -9.63
CA GLY A 2 -17.05 -25.28 -9.20
C GLY A 2 -16.80 -23.85 -9.70
N THR A 3 -17.88 -23.07 -9.83
CA THR A 3 -17.76 -21.63 -10.09
C THR A 3 -17.04 -20.98 -8.90
N PRO A 4 -16.00 -20.17 -9.10
CA PRO A 4 -15.34 -19.47 -8.02
C PRO A 4 -16.33 -18.63 -7.21
N SER A 5 -16.08 -18.48 -5.91
CA SER A 5 -16.83 -17.53 -5.10
C SER A 5 -16.60 -16.12 -5.64
N THR A 6 -17.68 -15.44 -6.01
CA THR A 6 -17.62 -14.03 -6.40
C THR A 6 -18.03 -13.14 -5.22
N VAL A 7 -17.70 -11.87 -5.28
CA VAL A 7 -18.22 -10.89 -4.32
C VAL A 7 -19.74 -10.84 -4.40
N SER A 8 -20.40 -10.68 -3.26
CA SER A 8 -21.85 -10.49 -3.20
C SER A 8 -22.25 -9.21 -3.94
N ALA A 9 -23.37 -9.24 -4.64
CA ALA A 9 -23.99 -8.05 -5.20
C ALA A 9 -24.66 -7.18 -4.12
N ASP A 10 -24.85 -7.71 -2.92
CA ASP A 10 -25.45 -6.98 -1.80
C ASP A 10 -24.43 -6.02 -1.18
N ALA A 11 -24.77 -4.75 -1.16
CA ALA A 11 -23.94 -3.73 -0.53
C ALA A 11 -23.95 -3.90 0.99
N LEU A 12 -22.76 -4.02 1.59
CA LEU A 12 -22.62 -3.93 3.04
C LEU A 12 -22.89 -2.49 3.53
N PRO A 13 -23.36 -2.32 4.77
CA PRO A 13 -23.58 -1.00 5.36
C PRO A 13 -22.23 -0.30 5.61
N THR A 14 -21.70 0.36 4.58
CA THR A 14 -20.39 1.00 4.62
C THR A 14 -20.50 2.45 5.08
N ALA A 15 -19.76 2.81 6.13
CA ALA A 15 -19.60 4.19 6.56
C ALA A 15 -19.04 5.05 5.41
N GLN A 16 -19.53 6.29 5.31
CA GLN A 16 -19.20 7.21 4.22
C GLN A 16 -18.36 8.38 4.74
N ILE A 17 -17.52 8.92 3.86
CA ILE A 17 -16.65 10.06 4.15
C ILE A 17 -16.94 11.23 3.20
N ASN A 18 -16.44 12.42 3.55
CA ASN A 18 -16.55 13.62 2.73
C ASN A 18 -15.29 13.91 1.87
N GLY A 19 -14.55 12.89 1.49
CA GLY A 19 -13.29 13.05 0.75
C GLY A 19 -12.86 11.77 0.05
N ILE A 20 -11.59 11.38 0.19
CA ILE A 20 -10.97 10.26 -0.50
C ILE A 20 -10.38 9.30 0.54
N VAL A 21 -10.66 8.01 0.41
CA VAL A 21 -9.92 6.92 1.05
C VAL A 21 -8.77 6.53 0.12
N TRP A 22 -7.54 6.53 0.65
CA TRP A 22 -6.35 6.12 -0.09
C TRP A 22 -5.95 4.68 0.21
N ASP A 23 -6.20 4.23 1.44
CA ASP A 23 -5.83 2.88 1.86
C ASP A 23 -6.70 2.42 3.03
N GLN A 24 -6.77 1.11 3.22
CA GLN A 24 -7.51 0.50 4.33
C GLN A 24 -6.93 -0.84 4.72
N VAL A 25 -7.14 -1.22 5.97
CA VAL A 25 -6.80 -2.54 6.50
C VAL A 25 -7.95 -3.08 7.35
N VAL A 26 -8.16 -4.38 7.28
CA VAL A 26 -9.17 -5.08 8.10
C VAL A 26 -8.46 -5.87 9.18
N VAL A 27 -8.87 -5.65 10.42
CA VAL A 27 -8.40 -6.42 11.58
C VAL A 27 -9.62 -6.96 12.31
N GLY A 28 -9.80 -8.27 12.28
CA GLY A 28 -11.05 -8.89 12.72
C GLY A 28 -12.24 -8.35 11.93
N ASP A 29 -13.23 -7.83 12.63
CA ASP A 29 -14.44 -7.23 12.01
C ASP A 29 -14.33 -5.72 11.81
N ILE A 30 -13.18 -5.12 12.05
CA ILE A 30 -13.00 -3.67 11.98
C ILE A 30 -12.21 -3.29 10.72
N VAL A 31 -12.77 -2.38 9.92
CA VAL A 31 -12.10 -1.69 8.83
C VAL A 31 -11.50 -0.39 9.38
N TYR A 32 -10.20 -0.23 9.22
CA TYR A 32 -9.49 1.02 9.45
C TYR A 32 -9.18 1.66 8.11
N ALA A 33 -9.74 2.82 7.84
CA ALA A 33 -9.61 3.53 6.58
C ALA A 33 -8.91 4.88 6.77
N VAL A 34 -8.00 5.18 5.86
CA VAL A 34 -7.19 6.41 5.88
C VAL A 34 -7.24 7.12 4.54
N GLY A 35 -6.99 8.42 4.56
CA GLY A 35 -7.05 9.18 3.32
C GLY A 35 -6.93 10.69 3.51
N LYS A 36 -7.77 11.42 2.78
CA LYS A 36 -7.93 12.86 2.87
C LYS A 36 -9.41 13.19 3.03
N PHE A 37 -9.86 13.33 4.27
CA PHE A 37 -11.24 13.66 4.63
C PHE A 37 -11.31 14.28 6.02
N SER A 38 -12.39 14.98 6.30
CA SER A 38 -12.60 15.67 7.57
C SER A 38 -13.84 15.21 8.33
N ALA A 39 -14.68 14.37 7.72
CA ALA A 39 -15.89 13.88 8.35
C ALA A 39 -16.25 12.47 7.87
N VAL A 40 -16.94 11.73 8.73
CA VAL A 40 -17.55 10.43 8.47
C VAL A 40 -19.02 10.46 8.84
N ARG A 41 -19.85 9.72 8.12
CA ARG A 41 -21.28 9.56 8.39
C ARG A 41 -21.73 8.11 8.24
N PRO A 42 -22.83 7.69 8.90
CA PRO A 42 -23.39 6.35 8.74
C PRO A 42 -23.80 6.07 7.28
N ALA A 43 -23.82 4.80 6.92
CA ALA A 43 -24.35 4.33 5.64
C ALA A 43 -25.76 4.89 5.39
N GLY A 44 -26.01 5.32 4.16
CA GLY A 44 -27.32 5.86 3.75
C GLY A 44 -27.62 7.29 4.20
N SER A 45 -26.77 7.92 5.04
CA SER A 45 -26.96 9.33 5.40
C SER A 45 -26.57 10.23 4.22
N PRO A 46 -27.41 11.22 3.86
CA PRO A 46 -27.02 12.23 2.87
C PRO A 46 -25.78 13.03 3.27
N ALA A 47 -25.05 13.54 2.28
CA ALA A 47 -23.89 14.39 2.53
C ALA A 47 -24.29 15.61 3.41
N GLY A 48 -23.45 15.93 4.41
CA GLY A 48 -23.70 17.00 5.38
C GLY A 48 -24.66 16.64 6.52
N GLN A 49 -25.19 15.41 6.56
CA GLN A 49 -26.08 14.96 7.63
C GLN A 49 -25.45 13.84 8.46
N ASN A 50 -25.67 13.89 9.79
CA ASN A 50 -25.17 12.91 10.76
C ASN A 50 -23.65 12.73 10.70
N GLU A 51 -22.92 13.78 10.33
CA GLU A 51 -21.47 13.75 10.21
C GLU A 51 -20.79 13.85 11.58
N SER A 52 -19.76 13.04 11.77
CA SER A 52 -18.84 13.12 12.90
C SER A 52 -17.45 13.56 12.40
N PRO A 53 -16.78 14.49 13.08
CA PRO A 53 -15.45 14.95 12.68
C PRO A 53 -14.45 13.81 12.67
N ARG A 54 -13.57 13.78 11.66
CA ARG A 54 -12.42 12.91 11.53
C ARG A 54 -11.27 13.69 10.88
N SER A 55 -10.07 13.21 11.08
CA SER A 55 -8.87 13.85 10.55
C SER A 55 -8.04 12.82 9.77
N ASN A 56 -8.52 12.51 8.56
CA ASN A 56 -7.86 11.61 7.61
C ASN A 56 -7.82 10.12 8.02
N ALA A 57 -8.49 9.75 9.11
CA ALA A 57 -8.54 8.37 9.61
C ALA A 57 -9.89 8.09 10.29
N MET A 58 -10.43 6.89 10.07
CA MET A 58 -11.67 6.42 10.67
C MET A 58 -11.68 4.90 10.78
N ALA A 59 -12.56 4.37 11.64
CA ALA A 59 -12.81 2.94 11.73
C ALA A 59 -14.30 2.64 11.83
N TYR A 60 -14.72 1.51 11.27
CA TYR A 60 -16.08 1.03 11.37
C TYR A 60 -16.14 -0.50 11.39
N ASN A 61 -17.20 -1.06 11.95
CA ASN A 61 -17.45 -2.49 11.90
C ASN A 61 -17.96 -2.88 10.51
N ILE A 62 -17.29 -3.83 9.84
CA ILE A 62 -17.60 -4.23 8.47
C ILE A 62 -18.98 -4.86 8.31
N ASN A 63 -19.47 -5.53 9.35
CA ASN A 63 -20.75 -6.25 9.32
C ASN A 63 -21.95 -5.34 9.59
N THR A 64 -21.77 -4.34 10.50
CA THR A 64 -22.86 -3.48 10.97
C THR A 64 -22.81 -2.07 10.38
N GLY A 65 -21.65 -1.63 9.87
CA GLY A 65 -21.41 -0.24 9.45
C GLY A 65 -21.29 0.75 10.61
N GLU A 66 -21.28 0.28 11.86
CA GLU A 66 -21.12 1.13 13.04
C GLU A 66 -19.76 1.83 13.03
N ILE A 67 -19.79 3.16 13.15
CA ILE A 67 -18.58 3.99 13.20
C ILE A 67 -18.02 3.95 14.63
N LEU A 68 -16.76 3.59 14.76
CA LEU A 68 -16.08 3.49 16.04
C LEU A 68 -15.48 4.83 16.49
N ASN A 69 -15.24 4.97 17.79
CA ASN A 69 -14.59 6.13 18.39
C ASN A 69 -13.07 6.19 18.15
N TRP A 70 -12.55 5.32 17.29
CA TRP A 70 -11.16 5.37 16.83
C TRP A 70 -10.96 6.55 15.88
N ALA A 71 -10.24 7.57 16.31
CA ALA A 71 -10.12 8.84 15.61
C ALA A 71 -8.75 9.51 15.83
N PRO A 72 -7.64 8.90 15.45
CA PRO A 72 -6.35 9.59 15.48
C PRO A 72 -6.37 10.80 14.56
N THR A 73 -5.64 11.86 14.92
CA THR A 73 -5.65 13.13 14.17
C THR A 73 -4.31 13.38 13.52
N THR A 74 -4.33 13.88 12.28
CA THR A 74 -3.15 14.30 11.54
C THR A 74 -3.37 15.67 10.90
N ASN A 75 -2.29 16.42 10.71
CA ASN A 75 -2.33 17.72 10.00
C ASN A 75 -2.13 17.60 8.48
N GLY A 76 -2.10 16.38 7.93
CA GLY A 76 -1.92 16.11 6.51
C GLY A 76 -2.50 14.77 6.12
N THR A 77 -2.59 14.53 4.82
CA THR A 77 -3.12 13.29 4.24
C THR A 77 -2.39 12.07 4.77
N ILE A 78 -3.13 10.99 5.05
CA ILE A 78 -2.60 9.66 5.29
C ILE A 78 -2.77 8.86 3.99
N ASN A 79 -1.67 8.38 3.41
CA ASN A 79 -1.66 7.67 2.13
C ASN A 79 -1.65 6.15 2.27
N ALA A 80 -1.15 5.65 3.40
CA ALA A 80 -0.96 4.21 3.62
C ALA A 80 -1.23 3.83 5.07
N ILE A 81 -1.75 2.62 5.27
CA ILE A 81 -1.96 1.99 6.57
C ILE A 81 -1.52 0.52 6.51
N ALA A 82 -0.90 0.03 7.58
CA ALA A 82 -0.60 -1.38 7.75
C ALA A 82 -0.84 -1.78 9.20
N ALA A 83 -1.27 -3.02 9.43
CA ALA A 83 -1.46 -3.57 10.76
C ALA A 83 -0.26 -4.42 11.19
N SER A 84 0.08 -4.40 12.49
CA SER A 84 0.99 -5.38 13.07
C SER A 84 0.39 -6.79 12.99
N ALA A 85 1.23 -7.82 13.04
CA ALA A 85 0.80 -9.21 12.93
C ALA A 85 -0.23 -9.63 14.00
N ASP A 86 -0.17 -9.03 15.18
CA ASP A 86 -1.12 -9.24 16.26
C ASP A 86 -2.38 -8.35 16.18
N GLY A 87 -2.44 -7.46 15.19
CA GLY A 87 -3.54 -6.51 15.02
C GLY A 87 -3.64 -5.41 16.06
N GLN A 88 -2.67 -5.29 16.99
CA GLN A 88 -2.76 -4.32 18.10
C GLN A 88 -2.26 -2.93 17.71
N THR A 89 -1.38 -2.83 16.71
CA THR A 89 -0.77 -1.59 16.27
C THR A 89 -1.08 -1.33 14.80
N LEU A 90 -1.42 -0.09 14.46
CA LEU A 90 -1.60 0.36 13.10
C LEU A 90 -0.52 1.38 12.76
N TYR A 91 0.20 1.14 11.67
CA TYR A 91 1.21 2.02 11.13
C TYR A 91 0.58 2.93 10.08
N LEU A 92 0.86 4.22 10.15
CA LEU A 92 0.29 5.26 9.30
C LEU A 92 1.43 5.95 8.55
N GLY A 93 1.28 6.11 7.25
CA GLY A 93 2.22 6.82 6.39
C GLY A 93 1.53 7.89 5.55
N GLY A 94 2.17 9.04 5.32
CA GLY A 94 1.51 10.08 4.56
C GLY A 94 2.33 11.35 4.35
N GLU A 95 1.64 12.48 4.41
CA GLU A 95 2.21 13.82 4.24
C GLU A 95 2.15 14.65 5.52
N PHE A 96 1.64 14.08 6.58
CA PHE A 96 1.49 14.74 7.88
C PHE A 96 2.84 14.97 8.55
N THR A 97 2.88 15.97 9.42
CA THR A 97 4.03 16.27 10.30
C THR A 97 3.66 16.18 11.77
N THR A 98 2.36 16.01 12.07
CA THR A 98 1.86 15.75 13.42
C THR A 98 0.86 14.59 13.42
N LEU A 99 0.90 13.79 14.48
CA LEU A 99 -0.04 12.72 14.80
C LEU A 99 -0.50 12.89 16.25
N ASN A 100 -1.82 13.01 16.49
CA ASN A 100 -2.39 13.32 17.80
C ASN A 100 -1.72 14.55 18.46
N ASN A 101 -1.55 15.63 17.67
CA ASN A 101 -0.92 16.89 18.07
C ASN A 101 0.55 16.79 18.53
N GLN A 102 1.22 15.67 18.27
CA GLN A 102 2.64 15.48 18.54
C GLN A 102 3.42 15.31 17.24
N THR A 103 4.67 15.77 17.21
CA THR A 103 5.51 15.64 16.02
C THR A 103 5.62 14.20 15.54
N ALA A 104 5.34 14.00 14.26
CA ALA A 104 5.48 12.72 13.54
C ALA A 104 5.75 13.01 12.07
N TRP A 105 6.99 12.83 11.65
CA TRP A 105 7.40 13.16 10.30
C TRP A 105 6.99 12.05 9.32
N ARG A 106 5.78 12.17 8.77
CA ARG A 106 5.20 11.40 7.65
C ARG A 106 5.00 9.91 7.89
N VAL A 107 5.39 9.42 9.05
CA VAL A 107 5.15 8.05 9.48
C VAL A 107 4.95 8.04 11.00
N GLY A 108 4.07 7.16 11.47
CA GLY A 108 3.79 7.01 12.90
C GLY A 108 3.00 5.74 13.16
N ALA A 109 2.76 5.46 14.43
CA ALA A 109 1.97 4.31 14.86
C ALA A 109 0.92 4.71 15.89
N VAL A 110 -0.21 4.02 15.85
CA VAL A 110 -1.31 4.16 16.82
C VAL A 110 -1.81 2.80 17.25
N ARG A 111 -2.39 2.73 18.44
CA ARG A 111 -3.08 1.51 18.88
C ARG A 111 -4.39 1.30 18.12
N ALA A 112 -4.66 0.08 17.73
CA ALA A 112 -5.91 -0.28 17.08
C ALA A 112 -7.13 -0.11 17.99
N SER A 113 -6.95 -0.25 19.30
CA SER A 113 -8.03 -0.19 20.29
C SER A 113 -8.62 1.21 20.49
N ASP A 114 -7.78 2.27 20.47
CA ASP A 114 -8.20 3.62 20.89
C ASP A 114 -7.60 4.76 20.05
N GLY A 115 -6.75 4.45 19.07
CA GLY A 115 -6.12 5.45 18.21
C GLY A 115 -5.03 6.29 18.89
N GLN A 116 -4.66 5.98 20.14
CA GLN A 116 -3.57 6.67 20.82
C GLN A 116 -2.21 6.29 20.22
N ARG A 117 -1.24 7.20 20.28
CA ARG A 117 0.09 6.94 19.74
C ARG A 117 0.73 5.70 20.35
N ALA A 118 1.35 4.93 19.46
CA ALA A 118 2.27 3.85 19.79
C ALA A 118 3.70 4.25 19.38
N PRO A 119 4.74 3.68 20.00
CA PRO A 119 6.12 3.94 19.62
C PRO A 119 6.41 3.49 18.17
N LEU A 120 7.15 4.32 17.43
CA LEU A 120 7.72 3.95 16.13
C LEU A 120 9.00 4.73 15.90
N GLY A 121 10.10 4.02 15.70
CA GLY A 121 11.44 4.59 15.49
C GLY A 121 11.70 5.01 14.03
N ALA A 122 10.74 5.68 13.39
CA ALA A 122 10.89 6.13 12.01
C ALA A 122 10.40 7.58 11.82
N ALA A 123 11.15 8.33 11.01
CA ALA A 123 10.83 9.69 10.58
C ALA A 123 11.33 9.88 9.15
N ALA A 124 10.45 10.24 8.22
CA ALA A 124 10.77 10.43 6.81
C ALA A 124 10.90 11.91 6.43
N ASN A 125 11.86 12.25 5.58
CA ASN A 125 12.03 13.61 5.07
C ASN A 125 11.15 13.94 3.86
N GLY A 126 10.42 12.96 3.34
CA GLY A 126 9.49 13.10 2.20
C GLY A 126 8.25 12.24 2.36
N SER A 127 7.26 12.42 1.49
CA SER A 127 5.97 11.70 1.52
C SER A 127 6.15 10.18 1.61
N VAL A 128 5.44 9.56 2.55
CA VAL A 128 5.28 8.10 2.63
C VAL A 128 4.00 7.72 1.89
N LYS A 129 4.09 6.74 0.98
CA LYS A 129 2.99 6.32 0.10
C LYS A 129 2.63 4.85 0.23
N ALA A 130 3.51 4.06 0.84
CA ALA A 130 3.31 2.63 1.04
C ALA A 130 3.86 2.19 2.38
N LEU A 131 3.13 1.29 3.03
CA LEU A 131 3.54 0.57 4.23
C LEU A 131 3.17 -0.91 4.06
N SER A 132 4.04 -1.79 4.51
CA SER A 132 3.78 -3.24 4.54
C SER A 132 4.52 -3.88 5.70
N VAL A 133 3.83 -4.72 6.46
CA VAL A 133 4.47 -5.55 7.49
C VAL A 133 4.84 -6.88 6.86
N SER A 134 6.05 -7.38 7.15
CA SER A 134 6.50 -8.71 6.70
C SER A 134 5.60 -9.83 7.23
N PRO A 135 5.50 -10.97 6.53
CA PRO A 135 4.67 -12.10 6.97
C PRO A 135 5.03 -12.63 8.38
N ASP A 136 6.29 -12.53 8.79
CA ASP A 136 6.75 -12.89 10.12
C ASP A 136 6.47 -11.82 11.20
N GLY A 137 5.93 -10.66 10.80
CA GLY A 137 5.59 -9.54 11.68
C GLY A 137 6.79 -8.76 12.23
N GLN A 138 8.02 -9.03 11.77
CA GLN A 138 9.23 -8.45 12.34
C GLN A 138 9.70 -7.16 11.65
N THR A 139 9.28 -6.93 10.42
CA THR A 139 9.77 -5.82 9.59
C THR A 139 8.62 -4.95 9.09
N LEU A 140 8.77 -3.63 9.23
CA LEU A 140 7.93 -2.65 8.55
C LEU A 140 8.70 -2.11 7.34
N TYR A 141 8.17 -2.37 6.14
CA TYR A 141 8.62 -1.75 4.91
C TYR A 141 7.93 -0.41 4.71
N ILE A 142 8.72 0.59 4.31
CA ILE A 142 8.26 1.97 4.13
C ILE A 142 8.64 2.40 2.71
N GLY A 143 7.68 2.85 1.91
CA GLY A 143 7.88 3.33 0.55
C GLY A 143 7.32 4.74 0.35
N GLY A 144 7.89 5.49 -0.61
CA GLY A 144 7.39 6.83 -0.90
C GLY A 144 8.31 7.66 -1.78
N ALA A 145 8.34 8.97 -1.54
CA ALA A 145 9.14 9.95 -2.26
C ALA A 145 10.25 10.56 -1.40
N PHE A 146 10.55 9.96 -0.27
CA PHE A 146 11.61 10.41 0.64
C PHE A 146 13.00 10.02 0.13
N THR A 147 14.03 10.68 0.67
CA THR A 147 15.45 10.36 0.45
C THR A 147 16.18 9.95 1.72
N GLN A 148 15.53 10.14 2.88
CA GLN A 148 16.09 9.77 4.19
C GLN A 148 15.00 9.26 5.12
N ILE A 149 15.36 8.29 5.94
CA ILE A 149 14.66 7.88 7.16
C ILE A 149 15.63 8.02 8.33
N ASN A 150 15.22 8.72 9.41
CA ASN A 150 16.05 8.98 10.60
C ASN A 150 17.43 9.57 10.24
N SER A 151 17.47 10.50 9.27
CA SER A 151 18.71 11.09 8.74
C SER A 151 19.65 10.11 8.02
N SER A 152 19.31 8.84 7.93
CA SER A 152 20.03 7.84 7.13
C SER A 152 19.54 7.86 5.69
N ALA A 153 20.47 7.80 4.73
CA ALA A 153 20.11 7.74 3.31
C ALA A 153 19.28 6.50 3.01
N ARG A 154 18.06 6.72 2.55
CA ARG A 154 17.09 5.69 2.11
C ARG A 154 16.31 6.28 0.94
N GLN A 155 16.63 5.83 -0.26
CA GLN A 155 16.04 6.41 -1.45
C GLN A 155 14.71 5.72 -1.78
N ARG A 156 13.61 6.30 -1.30
CA ARG A 156 12.21 5.94 -1.60
C ARG A 156 11.74 4.61 -1.03
N VAL A 157 12.65 3.81 -0.45
CA VAL A 157 12.29 2.58 0.24
C VAL A 157 13.22 2.34 1.43
N ALA A 158 12.66 1.79 2.50
CA ALA A 158 13.39 1.43 3.71
C ALA A 158 12.70 0.23 4.38
N ALA A 159 13.43 -0.45 5.26
CA ALA A 159 12.89 -1.46 6.15
C ALA A 159 13.34 -1.18 7.59
N LEU A 160 12.37 -1.19 8.50
CA LEU A 160 12.55 -1.00 9.93
C LEU A 160 12.31 -2.32 10.65
N ASN A 161 13.23 -2.77 11.47
CA ASN A 161 12.98 -3.88 12.39
C ASN A 161 12.09 -3.41 13.52
N LEU A 162 10.93 -4.03 13.69
CA LEU A 162 9.91 -3.62 14.66
C LEU A 162 10.29 -3.93 16.10
N GLY A 163 11.08 -4.97 16.32
CA GLY A 163 11.57 -5.31 17.66
C GLY A 163 12.62 -4.35 18.19
N SER A 164 13.64 -4.04 17.38
CA SER A 164 14.72 -3.14 17.76
C SER A 164 14.42 -1.66 17.49
N GLN A 165 13.41 -1.34 16.69
CA GLN A 165 13.08 0.01 16.21
C GLN A 165 14.24 0.66 15.41
N GLN A 166 15.08 -0.17 14.76
CA GLN A 166 16.22 0.30 13.96
C GLN A 166 16.03 -0.05 12.48
N LEU A 167 16.57 0.79 11.61
CA LEU A 167 16.63 0.49 10.18
C LEU A 167 17.48 -0.75 9.92
N THR A 168 17.01 -1.59 9.02
CA THR A 168 17.79 -2.73 8.53
C THR A 168 18.77 -2.30 7.44
N ASN A 169 19.56 -3.25 6.92
CA ASN A 169 20.46 -3.00 5.79
C ASN A 169 19.75 -2.95 4.43
N PHE A 170 18.43 -3.21 4.39
CA PHE A 170 17.64 -3.10 3.16
C PHE A 170 17.57 -1.64 2.70
N ALA A 171 18.36 -1.29 1.69
CA ALA A 171 18.52 0.07 1.21
C ALA A 171 18.76 0.14 -0.31
N PRO A 172 17.91 -0.47 -1.15
CA PRO A 172 18.07 -0.37 -2.59
C PRO A 172 17.93 1.09 -3.04
N LYS A 173 18.66 1.46 -4.10
CA LYS A 173 18.66 2.81 -4.64
C LYS A 173 17.60 2.94 -5.72
N ILE A 174 16.45 3.51 -5.37
CA ILE A 174 15.39 3.86 -6.32
C ILE A 174 15.69 5.27 -6.86
N ASP A 175 15.93 5.42 -8.17
CA ASP A 175 16.58 6.60 -8.68
C ASP A 175 15.69 7.84 -8.78
N ASN A 176 14.40 7.69 -9.11
CA ASN A 176 13.50 8.82 -9.32
C ASN A 176 12.06 8.55 -8.87
N TYR A 177 11.23 9.58 -8.86
CA TYR A 177 9.81 9.61 -8.51
C TYR A 177 9.49 8.95 -7.15
N TYR A 178 8.72 7.85 -7.11
CA TYR A 178 8.25 7.28 -5.84
C TYR A 178 7.94 5.80 -5.92
N VAL A 179 8.01 5.16 -4.76
CA VAL A 179 7.45 3.82 -4.49
C VAL A 179 6.03 3.99 -3.96
N ARG A 180 5.07 3.26 -4.54
CA ARG A 180 3.64 3.35 -4.23
C ARG A 180 3.10 2.13 -3.51
N SER A 181 3.70 0.97 -3.71
CA SER A 181 3.27 -0.28 -3.09
C SER A 181 4.49 -1.16 -2.79
N ILE A 182 4.41 -1.93 -1.72
CA ILE A 182 5.46 -2.85 -1.27
C ILE A 182 4.81 -4.12 -0.76
N VAL A 183 5.41 -5.27 -1.07
CA VAL A 183 5.01 -6.54 -0.50
C VAL A 183 6.23 -7.46 -0.35
N GLU A 184 6.28 -8.23 0.73
CA GLU A 184 7.19 -9.36 0.88
C GLU A 184 6.52 -10.65 0.43
N ALA A 185 7.27 -11.55 -0.18
CA ALA A 185 6.81 -12.88 -0.51
C ALA A 185 6.36 -13.62 0.76
N VAL A 186 5.32 -14.45 0.66
CA VAL A 186 4.73 -15.14 1.82
C VAL A 186 5.74 -16.02 2.56
N ASP A 187 6.71 -16.58 1.83
CA ASP A 187 7.82 -17.38 2.39
C ASP A 187 8.99 -16.54 2.93
N GLY A 188 8.90 -15.21 2.86
CA GLY A 188 9.95 -14.30 3.32
C GLY A 188 11.18 -14.22 2.41
N SER A 189 11.15 -14.82 1.21
CA SER A 189 12.34 -14.96 0.36
C SER A 189 12.72 -13.71 -0.42
N ALA A 190 11.77 -12.80 -0.65
CA ALA A 190 11.97 -11.64 -1.51
C ALA A 190 11.02 -10.50 -1.16
N VAL A 191 11.38 -9.29 -1.62
CA VAL A 191 10.55 -8.07 -1.47
C VAL A 191 10.30 -7.48 -2.85
N ALA A 192 9.06 -7.15 -3.17
CA ALA A 192 8.71 -6.44 -4.39
C ALA A 192 8.20 -5.04 -4.09
N ILE A 193 8.53 -4.12 -4.98
CA ILE A 193 8.00 -2.75 -4.97
C ILE A 193 7.37 -2.41 -6.32
N GLY A 194 6.32 -1.60 -6.26
CA GLY A 194 5.69 -0.96 -7.42
C GLY A 194 5.66 0.55 -7.27
N GLY A 195 5.68 1.27 -8.38
CA GLY A 195 5.63 2.72 -8.37
C GLY A 195 5.84 3.36 -9.74
N ALA A 196 6.14 4.65 -9.73
CA ALA A 196 6.42 5.41 -10.94
C ALA A 196 7.93 5.54 -11.26
N PHE A 197 8.78 4.90 -10.48
CA PHE A 197 10.23 4.96 -10.68
C PHE A 197 10.66 4.34 -12.02
N GLU A 198 11.72 4.87 -12.61
CA GLU A 198 12.20 4.47 -13.94
C GLU A 198 13.44 3.57 -13.90
N SER A 199 14.15 3.54 -12.76
CA SER A 199 15.32 2.67 -12.58
C SER A 199 15.64 2.40 -11.12
N VAL A 200 16.43 1.37 -10.89
CA VAL A 200 17.00 0.98 -9.60
C VAL A 200 18.51 0.91 -9.76
N GLY A 201 19.24 1.83 -9.11
CA GLY A 201 20.71 1.90 -9.19
C GLY A 201 21.22 2.05 -10.63
N GLY A 202 20.48 2.75 -11.49
CA GLY A 202 20.76 2.93 -12.90
C GLY A 202 20.26 1.80 -13.82
N SER A 203 19.70 0.71 -13.26
CA SER A 203 19.11 -0.37 -14.05
C SER A 203 17.62 -0.11 -14.29
N ASP A 204 17.19 -0.14 -15.55
CA ASP A 204 15.79 -0.05 -15.97
C ASP A 204 15.22 -1.41 -16.43
N LYS A 205 16.09 -2.42 -16.61
CA LYS A 205 15.76 -3.79 -16.98
C LYS A 205 16.68 -4.79 -16.25
N PRO A 206 16.22 -5.27 -15.09
CA PRO A 206 15.02 -4.95 -14.33
C PRO A 206 15.11 -3.60 -13.62
N GLY A 207 13.97 -3.03 -13.17
CA GLY A 207 13.96 -1.85 -12.31
C GLY A 207 13.08 -0.68 -12.76
N HIS A 208 12.30 -0.83 -13.85
CA HIS A 208 11.33 0.19 -14.26
C HIS A 208 9.93 -0.18 -13.77
N GLY A 209 9.33 0.69 -12.95
CA GLY A 209 7.96 0.58 -12.46
C GLY A 209 7.70 -0.54 -11.45
N ILE A 210 8.44 -1.63 -11.56
CA ILE A 210 8.42 -2.78 -10.66
C ILE A 210 9.82 -3.33 -10.44
N ALA A 211 10.14 -3.69 -9.21
CA ALA A 211 11.42 -4.33 -8.88
C ALA A 211 11.22 -5.41 -7.83
N ILE A 212 11.99 -6.47 -7.92
CA ILE A 212 12.06 -7.57 -6.95
C ILE A 212 13.46 -7.60 -6.36
N PHE A 213 13.56 -7.70 -5.05
CA PHE A 213 14.82 -7.67 -4.30
C PHE A 213 15.00 -8.92 -3.44
N GLU A 214 16.26 -9.32 -3.24
CA GLU A 214 16.66 -10.11 -2.10
C GLU A 214 16.46 -9.33 -0.79
N LYS A 215 16.48 -10.02 0.33
CA LYS A 215 16.34 -9.39 1.66
C LYS A 215 17.48 -8.41 2.02
N ASP A 216 18.62 -8.53 1.35
CA ASP A 216 19.76 -7.59 1.48
C ASP A 216 19.62 -6.33 0.60
N GLY A 217 18.59 -6.26 -0.24
CA GLY A 217 18.36 -5.17 -1.18
C GLY A 217 18.96 -5.38 -2.57
N SER A 218 19.57 -6.53 -2.86
CA SER A 218 20.09 -6.88 -4.19
C SER A 218 18.93 -7.05 -5.18
N LEU A 219 19.07 -6.44 -6.37
CA LEU A 219 18.04 -6.47 -7.41
C LEU A 219 17.99 -7.81 -8.12
N ARG A 220 16.79 -8.43 -8.16
CA ARG A 220 16.51 -9.66 -8.92
C ARG A 220 16.06 -9.35 -10.35
N LYS A 221 16.23 -10.32 -11.24
CA LYS A 221 15.60 -10.35 -12.55
C LYS A 221 14.07 -10.27 -12.44
N ASN A 222 13.44 -9.56 -13.36
CA ASN A 222 12.01 -9.67 -13.65
C ASN A 222 11.73 -9.21 -15.09
N ASN A 223 10.72 -9.80 -15.71
CA ASN A 223 10.33 -9.47 -17.09
C ASN A 223 9.27 -8.36 -17.15
N ALA A 224 8.59 -8.08 -16.03
CA ALA A 224 7.53 -7.06 -15.96
C ALA A 224 8.05 -5.65 -16.22
N SER A 225 9.29 -5.33 -15.82
CA SER A 225 9.91 -4.04 -16.11
C SER A 225 10.01 -3.70 -17.61
N SER A 226 9.92 -4.70 -18.49
CA SER A 226 9.88 -4.49 -19.94
C SER A 226 8.47 -4.23 -20.47
N VAL A 227 7.45 -4.56 -19.68
CA VAL A 227 6.03 -4.45 -20.05
C VAL A 227 5.43 -3.14 -19.50
N VAL A 228 5.69 -2.79 -18.26
CA VAL A 228 5.09 -1.62 -17.57
C VAL A 228 5.75 -0.29 -17.89
N ARG A 229 6.51 -0.24 -18.99
CA ARG A 229 7.21 0.99 -19.42
C ARG A 229 6.48 1.66 -20.58
N GLY A 230 6.81 2.88 -20.87
CA GLY A 230 6.31 3.57 -22.05
C GLY A 230 5.94 5.03 -21.84
N ALA A 231 5.48 5.42 -20.65
CA ALA A 231 5.06 6.77 -20.37
C ALA A 231 5.89 7.47 -19.28
N GLY A 232 7.07 6.94 -18.92
CA GLY A 232 7.90 7.47 -17.84
C GLY A 232 7.10 7.60 -16.53
N ALA A 233 7.10 8.80 -15.93
CA ALA A 233 6.35 9.10 -14.71
C ALA A 233 4.81 9.01 -14.87
N GLU A 234 4.30 8.96 -16.09
CA GLU A 234 2.88 8.79 -16.39
C GLU A 234 2.45 7.33 -16.48
N ALA A 235 3.39 6.39 -16.27
CA ALA A 235 3.12 4.98 -16.04
C ALA A 235 3.50 4.61 -14.60
N SER A 236 2.70 3.80 -13.95
CA SER A 236 2.96 3.39 -12.57
C SER A 236 2.38 2.01 -12.29
N VAL A 237 3.15 1.19 -11.58
CA VAL A 237 2.59 0.04 -10.88
C VAL A 237 1.95 0.55 -9.59
N MET A 238 0.64 0.47 -9.55
CA MET A 238 -0.20 1.07 -8.50
C MET A 238 -0.25 0.22 -7.24
N SER A 239 -0.28 -1.10 -7.41
CA SER A 239 -0.38 -2.07 -6.33
C SER A 239 0.45 -3.31 -6.64
N VAL A 240 1.13 -3.82 -5.63
CA VAL A 240 1.74 -5.16 -5.60
C VAL A 240 1.21 -5.93 -4.40
N LYS A 241 0.82 -7.18 -4.62
CA LYS A 241 0.31 -8.11 -3.60
C LYS A 241 0.96 -9.47 -3.80
N ALA A 242 0.90 -10.30 -2.79
CA ALA A 242 1.47 -11.65 -2.82
C ALA A 242 0.54 -12.67 -2.18
N ASP A 243 0.58 -13.87 -2.71
CA ASP A 243 0.10 -15.09 -2.08
C ASP A 243 1.09 -16.23 -2.32
N GLU A 244 0.69 -17.47 -2.01
CA GLU A 244 1.50 -18.65 -2.25
C GLU A 244 1.74 -18.97 -3.74
N HIS A 245 0.97 -18.37 -4.65
CA HIS A 245 1.07 -18.61 -6.09
C HIS A 245 1.96 -17.63 -6.83
N GLY A 246 2.19 -16.42 -6.25
CA GLY A 246 3.04 -15.45 -6.93
C GLY A 246 2.98 -14.01 -6.42
N LEU A 247 3.60 -13.15 -7.22
CA LEU A 247 3.56 -11.70 -7.08
C LEU A 247 2.53 -11.14 -8.07
N TYR A 248 1.56 -10.42 -7.59
CA TYR A 248 0.54 -9.76 -8.41
C TYR A 248 0.83 -8.26 -8.50
N ALA A 249 0.64 -7.68 -9.69
CA ALA A 249 0.81 -6.26 -9.93
C ALA A 249 -0.35 -5.68 -10.72
N ALA A 250 -0.86 -4.53 -10.29
CA ALA A 250 -1.81 -3.71 -11.03
C ALA A 250 -1.11 -2.49 -11.59
N SER A 251 -1.34 -2.17 -12.85
CA SER A 251 -0.63 -1.11 -13.57
C SER A 251 -1.58 -0.14 -14.25
N TYR A 252 -1.15 1.10 -14.30
CA TYR A 252 -1.78 2.20 -14.99
C TYR A 252 -0.78 2.86 -15.95
N SER A 253 -1.26 3.36 -17.09
CA SER A 253 -0.43 4.10 -18.03
C SER A 253 -1.25 5.06 -18.90
N ARG A 254 -0.86 6.32 -18.95
CA ARG A 254 -1.57 7.33 -19.75
C ARG A 254 -1.39 7.19 -21.27
N LEU A 255 -0.27 6.64 -21.70
CA LEU A 255 0.07 6.48 -23.13
C LEU A 255 0.53 5.04 -23.41
N GLY A 256 -0.03 4.11 -22.70
CA GLY A 256 0.45 2.88 -22.26
C GLY A 256 0.87 1.80 -23.20
N THR A 257 1.76 1.02 -22.65
CA THR A 257 2.11 -0.29 -23.17
C THR A 257 1.39 -1.40 -22.40
N PHE A 258 0.90 -1.13 -21.18
CA PHE A 258 0.18 -2.10 -20.37
C PHE A 258 -0.69 -1.39 -19.32
N GLU A 259 -1.97 -1.70 -19.32
CA GLU A 259 -2.97 -1.22 -18.38
C GLU A 259 -3.81 -2.42 -17.91
N GLY A 260 -3.43 -3.00 -16.77
CA GLY A 260 -4.06 -4.23 -16.34
C GLY A 260 -3.41 -4.86 -15.13
N VAL A 261 -3.60 -6.16 -15.01
CA VAL A 261 -3.10 -6.98 -13.91
C VAL A 261 -2.21 -8.10 -14.44
N MET A 262 -1.11 -8.36 -13.74
CA MET A 262 -0.22 -9.48 -14.04
C MET A 262 0.15 -10.27 -12.79
N ARG A 263 0.53 -11.53 -12.98
CA ARG A 263 1.17 -12.35 -11.97
C ARG A 263 2.57 -12.74 -12.43
N LEU A 264 3.54 -12.61 -11.52
CA LEU A 264 4.93 -12.99 -11.73
C LEU A 264 5.33 -14.13 -10.81
N ASN A 265 6.23 -14.97 -11.29
CA ASN A 265 6.93 -15.95 -10.50
C ASN A 265 8.03 -15.25 -9.67
N TRP A 266 8.05 -15.45 -8.37
CA TRP A 266 9.01 -14.83 -7.46
C TRP A 266 10.47 -15.24 -7.73
N VAL A 267 10.68 -16.47 -8.17
CA VAL A 267 12.04 -17.06 -8.36
C VAL A 267 12.62 -16.67 -9.71
N THR A 268 11.84 -16.85 -10.79
CA THR A 268 12.32 -16.60 -12.15
C THR A 268 12.13 -15.16 -12.62
N GLY A 269 11.17 -14.42 -12.02
CA GLY A 269 10.75 -13.11 -12.48
C GLY A 269 9.94 -13.13 -13.77
N ASP A 270 9.51 -14.31 -14.24
CA ASP A 270 8.69 -14.45 -15.43
C ASP A 270 7.25 -14.06 -15.17
N ILE A 271 6.58 -13.56 -16.20
CA ILE A 271 5.14 -13.29 -16.16
C ILE A 271 4.40 -14.59 -16.45
N ASP A 272 3.68 -15.12 -15.46
CA ASP A 272 2.87 -16.33 -15.56
C ASP A 272 1.47 -16.06 -16.13
N TYR A 273 0.95 -14.87 -15.88
CA TYR A 273 -0.38 -14.44 -16.26
C TYR A 273 -0.43 -12.93 -16.48
N MET A 274 -1.18 -12.51 -17.48
CA MET A 274 -1.39 -11.10 -17.77
C MET A 274 -2.81 -10.89 -18.33
N ALA A 275 -3.54 -9.95 -17.74
CA ALA A 275 -4.81 -9.43 -18.25
C ALA A 275 -4.63 -7.96 -18.56
N ASP A 276 -4.55 -7.62 -19.83
CA ASP A 276 -4.47 -6.27 -20.34
C ASP A 276 -5.86 -5.85 -20.82
N CYS A 277 -6.56 -5.07 -20.01
CA CYS A 277 -7.93 -4.66 -20.25
C CYS A 277 -8.04 -3.25 -20.82
N HIS A 278 -6.94 -2.69 -21.35
CA HIS A 278 -6.89 -1.33 -21.91
C HIS A 278 -7.54 -0.28 -21.00
N GLY A 279 -7.28 -0.37 -19.70
CA GLY A 279 -7.81 0.55 -18.70
C GLY A 279 -7.07 0.45 -17.38
N ASP A 280 -6.90 1.59 -16.75
CA ASP A 280 -6.14 1.74 -15.52
C ASP A 280 -6.56 0.74 -14.45
N SER A 281 -5.60 -0.02 -13.95
CA SER A 281 -5.79 -0.90 -12.80
C SER A 281 -5.10 -0.31 -11.56
N TYR A 282 -5.90 -0.03 -10.52
CA TYR A 282 -5.46 0.70 -9.34
C TYR A 282 -5.09 -0.20 -8.18
N ASP A 283 -5.73 -1.36 -8.06
CA ASP A 283 -5.44 -2.34 -7.02
C ASP A 283 -5.71 -3.76 -7.51
N VAL A 284 -5.04 -4.72 -6.88
CA VAL A 284 -5.19 -6.15 -7.13
C VAL A 284 -5.25 -6.88 -5.80
N LEU A 285 -6.14 -7.85 -5.66
CA LEU A 285 -6.28 -8.66 -4.47
C LEU A 285 -6.42 -10.14 -4.85
N PRO A 286 -5.40 -10.96 -4.65
CA PRO A 286 -5.55 -12.41 -4.72
C PRO A 286 -6.35 -12.91 -3.51
N ALA A 287 -7.31 -13.80 -3.76
CA ALA A 287 -8.17 -14.40 -2.74
C ALA A 287 -8.53 -15.83 -3.15
N GLY A 288 -7.80 -16.82 -2.63
CA GLY A 288 -7.93 -18.22 -3.04
C GLY A 288 -7.68 -18.39 -4.56
N ASP A 289 -8.64 -18.99 -5.26
CA ASP A 289 -8.54 -19.24 -6.70
C ASP A 289 -8.94 -18.04 -7.58
N VAL A 290 -9.20 -16.88 -6.98
CA VAL A 290 -9.70 -15.68 -7.68
C VAL A 290 -8.77 -14.49 -7.44
N VAL A 291 -8.57 -13.71 -8.49
CA VAL A 291 -7.89 -12.41 -8.41
C VAL A 291 -8.92 -11.31 -8.68
N TYR A 292 -9.10 -10.43 -7.72
CA TYR A 292 -9.94 -9.23 -7.87
C TYR A 292 -9.07 -8.06 -8.33
N ALA A 293 -9.57 -7.26 -9.25
CA ALA A 293 -8.94 -6.02 -9.67
C ALA A 293 -9.91 -4.85 -9.56
N ALA A 294 -9.44 -3.74 -9.01
CA ALA A 294 -10.13 -2.47 -9.07
C ALA A 294 -9.59 -1.69 -10.26
N SER A 295 -10.38 -1.60 -11.33
CA SER A 295 -9.92 -1.03 -12.60
C SER A 295 -10.99 -0.18 -13.29
N HIS A 296 -10.53 0.69 -14.18
CA HIS A 296 -11.32 1.42 -15.16
C HIS A 296 -11.12 0.75 -16.53
N SER A 297 -11.68 -0.45 -16.67
CA SER A 297 -11.49 -1.26 -17.88
C SER A 297 -12.30 -0.71 -19.05
N HIS A 298 -11.70 -0.68 -20.24
CA HIS A 298 -12.34 -0.30 -21.48
C HIS A 298 -12.72 -1.52 -22.33
N ASP A 299 -11.87 -2.53 -22.35
CA ASP A 299 -12.10 -3.74 -23.15
C ASP A 299 -11.37 -4.94 -22.50
N CYS A 300 -12.08 -5.91 -22.09
CA CYS A 300 -11.64 -7.21 -21.63
C CYS A 300 -12.36 -8.28 -22.49
#